data_b31784c6e396b3453734036dd07bffea
#
_entry.id   b31784c6e396b3453734036dd07bffea
#
_cell.length_a   1.000
_cell.length_b   1.000
_cell.length_c   1.000
_cell.angle_alpha   90.00
_cell.angle_beta   90.00
_cell.angle_gamma   90.00
#
_symmetry.space_group_name_H-M   'P 1'
#
loop_
_entity.id
_entity.type
_entity.pdbx_description
1 polymer ?
#
loop_
_entity_poly.entity_id
_entity_poly.type
_entity_poly.pdbx_seq_one_letter_code
_entity_poly.pdbx_strand_id
1 'polypeptide(L)'
;LDPPYPGTMNDYHSFYGVLDEYIKSRKIRPFGNNFTGREPTLALFEKMFACVKNFKHCLLSYNNNSYPSKEVMLSMIRKHAKSVHVVERKMNYQITGKREKNTNREYLFIIKN
;
A
#
# COMPACT_ATOMS: atom_id res chain seq x y z
N LEU A 1 -0.67 -1.38 -9.54
CA LEU A 1 -0.26 -1.88 -8.22
C LEU A 1 -1.13 -1.21 -7.16
N ASP A 2 -1.70 -2.00 -6.30
CA ASP A 2 -2.48 -1.56 -5.15
C ASP A 2 -2.00 -2.38 -3.93
N PRO A 3 -0.84 -2.02 -3.37
CA PRO A 3 -0.28 -2.75 -2.24
C PRO A 3 -1.13 -2.51 -0.98
N PRO A 4 -1.05 -3.40 0.01
CA PRO A 4 -1.60 -3.11 1.33
C PRO A 4 -1.06 -1.78 1.87
N TYR A 5 -1.90 -1.01 2.55
CA TYR A 5 -1.52 0.28 3.13
C TYR A 5 -1.06 0.11 4.59
N PRO A 6 0.24 -0.01 4.86
CA PRO A 6 0.74 -0.17 6.22
C PRO A 6 0.36 1.03 7.09
N GLY A 7 -0.17 0.75 8.27
CA GLY A 7 -0.60 1.77 9.22
C GLY A 7 -2.06 2.23 9.11
N THR A 8 -2.77 1.87 8.04
CA THR A 8 -4.20 2.24 7.86
C THR A 8 -5.16 1.10 8.16
N MET A 9 -4.73 -0.14 7.95
CA MET A 9 -5.47 -1.35 8.34
C MET A 9 -4.55 -2.22 9.17
N ASN A 10 -4.90 -2.37 10.44
CA ASN A 10 -4.01 -2.98 11.41
C ASN A 10 -3.76 -4.48 11.20
N ASP A 11 -4.66 -5.21 10.54
CA ASP A 11 -4.46 -6.64 10.38
C ASP A 11 -5.48 -7.23 9.39
N TYR A 12 -5.05 -7.45 8.16
CA TYR A 12 -5.85 -8.17 7.17
C TYR A 12 -6.25 -9.58 7.64
N HIS A 13 -5.39 -10.22 8.44
CA HIS A 13 -5.66 -11.54 8.97
C HIS A 13 -6.79 -11.50 9.99
N SER A 14 -6.79 -10.54 10.92
CA SER A 14 -7.89 -10.37 11.89
C SER A 14 -9.21 -10.06 11.19
N PHE A 15 -9.18 -9.37 10.05
CA PHE A 15 -10.38 -8.97 9.34
C PHE A 15 -10.95 -10.09 8.45
N TYR A 16 -10.09 -10.76 7.69
CA TYR A 16 -10.51 -11.79 6.75
C TYR A 16 -10.29 -13.21 7.28
N GLY A 17 -9.39 -13.40 8.23
CA GLY A 17 -9.11 -14.69 8.83
C GLY A 17 -10.32 -15.30 9.55
N VAL A 18 -11.15 -14.46 10.18
CA VAL A 18 -12.41 -14.91 10.80
C VAL A 18 -13.35 -15.53 9.75
N LEU A 19 -13.45 -14.93 8.57
CA LEU A 19 -14.26 -15.48 7.48
C LEU A 19 -13.68 -16.79 6.96
N ASP A 20 -12.36 -16.83 6.78
CA ASP A 20 -11.66 -18.03 6.33
C ASP A 20 -11.77 -19.17 7.35
N GLU A 21 -11.66 -18.87 8.66
CA GLU A 21 -11.86 -19.86 9.74
C GLU A 21 -13.29 -20.37 9.76
N TYR A 22 -14.26 -19.46 9.57
CA TYR A 22 -15.69 -19.82 9.50
C TYR A 22 -15.98 -20.75 8.31
N ILE A 23 -15.50 -20.39 7.09
CA ILE A 23 -15.74 -21.19 5.87
C ILE A 23 -15.03 -22.54 5.97
N LYS A 24 -13.82 -22.59 6.51
CA LYS A 24 -13.02 -23.83 6.61
C LYS A 24 -13.29 -24.63 7.87
N SER A 25 -14.11 -24.12 8.79
CA SER A 25 -14.43 -24.71 10.09
C SER A 25 -13.18 -25.15 10.89
N ARG A 26 -12.08 -24.41 10.74
CA ARG A 26 -10.82 -24.66 11.44
C ARG A 26 -10.00 -23.38 11.62
N LYS A 27 -9.19 -23.33 12.68
CA LYS A 27 -8.21 -22.25 12.86
C LYS A 27 -7.17 -22.28 11.74
N ILE A 28 -6.92 -21.11 11.15
CA ILE A 28 -5.95 -20.94 10.08
C ILE A 28 -4.73 -20.23 10.66
N ARG A 29 -3.53 -20.75 10.35
CA ARG A 29 -2.30 -20.01 10.67
C ARG A 29 -2.28 -18.72 9.86
N PRO A 30 -2.03 -17.58 10.49
CA PRO A 30 -1.87 -16.33 9.77
C PRO A 30 -0.75 -16.46 8.75
N PHE A 31 -1.01 -16.03 7.53
CA PHE A 31 0.08 -15.77 6.60
C PHE A 31 0.94 -14.66 7.21
N GLY A 32 2.25 -14.86 7.26
CA GLY A 32 3.17 -13.82 7.72
C GLY A 32 2.96 -12.56 6.87
N ASN A 33 2.27 -11.57 7.43
CA ASN A 33 2.04 -10.31 6.74
C ASN A 33 3.29 -9.44 6.90
N ASN A 34 4.14 -9.48 5.89
CA ASN A 34 5.39 -8.72 5.89
C ASN A 34 5.19 -7.19 5.77
N PHE A 35 3.95 -6.72 5.57
CA PHE A 35 3.61 -5.29 5.57
C PHE A 35 3.24 -4.74 6.96
N THR A 36 3.37 -5.51 8.04
CA THR A 36 3.03 -5.08 9.40
C THR A 36 4.12 -4.28 10.10
N GLY A 37 5.37 -4.41 9.70
CA GLY A 37 6.51 -3.69 10.29
C GLY A 37 7.13 -2.66 9.34
N ARG A 38 7.76 -1.60 9.88
CA ARG A 38 8.39 -0.56 9.04
C ARG A 38 9.54 -1.10 8.20
N GLU A 39 10.47 -1.82 8.81
CA GLU A 39 11.63 -2.41 8.13
C GLU A 39 11.24 -3.42 7.05
N PRO A 40 10.43 -4.45 7.34
CA PRO A 40 9.99 -5.40 6.33
C PRO A 40 9.25 -4.72 5.16
N THR A 41 8.45 -3.70 5.45
CA THR A 41 7.69 -2.96 4.43
C THR A 41 8.61 -2.27 3.42
N LEU A 42 9.67 -1.57 3.87
CA LEU A 42 10.62 -0.93 2.96
C LEU A 42 11.31 -1.96 2.06
N ALA A 43 11.79 -3.06 2.63
CA ALA A 43 12.43 -4.12 1.86
C ALA A 43 11.49 -4.74 0.81
N LEU A 44 10.20 -4.87 1.14
CA LEU A 44 9.21 -5.38 0.19
C LEU A 44 8.94 -4.40 -0.96
N PHE A 45 8.82 -3.10 -0.67
CA PHE A 45 8.68 -2.09 -1.72
C PHE A 45 9.91 -2.04 -2.63
N GLU A 46 11.12 -2.11 -2.09
CA GLU A 46 12.35 -2.19 -2.90
C GLU A 46 12.34 -3.41 -3.84
N LYS A 47 11.98 -4.60 -3.32
CA LYS A 47 11.84 -5.80 -4.15
C LYS A 47 10.76 -5.64 -5.22
N MET A 48 9.61 -5.06 -4.86
CA MET A 48 8.52 -4.81 -5.80
C MET A 48 8.99 -3.89 -6.93
N PHE A 49 9.66 -2.78 -6.64
CA PHE A 49 10.15 -1.86 -7.65
C PHE A 49 11.25 -2.49 -8.52
N ALA A 50 12.13 -3.31 -7.94
CA ALA A 50 13.10 -4.07 -8.71
C ALA A 50 12.45 -5.04 -9.72
N CYS A 51 11.30 -5.63 -9.39
CA CYS A 51 10.53 -6.48 -10.31
C CYS A 51 9.80 -5.64 -11.38
N VAL A 52 9.24 -4.49 -10.97
CA VAL A 52 8.43 -3.63 -11.86
C VAL A 52 9.26 -2.97 -12.95
N LYS A 53 10.57 -2.81 -12.79
CA LYS A 53 11.46 -2.24 -13.82
C LYS A 53 11.38 -2.93 -15.20
N ASN A 54 10.91 -4.17 -15.24
CA ASN A 54 10.74 -4.92 -16.48
C ASN A 54 9.46 -4.54 -17.26
N PHE A 55 8.57 -3.74 -16.68
CA PHE A 55 7.35 -3.27 -17.32
C PHE A 55 7.53 -1.84 -17.81
N LYS A 56 7.17 -1.57 -19.05
CA LYS A 56 7.32 -0.25 -19.67
C LYS A 56 6.60 0.85 -18.89
N HIS A 57 5.42 0.53 -18.34
CA HIS A 57 4.60 1.45 -17.55
C HIS A 57 4.07 0.71 -16.32
N CYS A 58 4.03 1.41 -15.20
CA CYS A 58 3.40 0.92 -13.98
C CYS A 58 2.61 2.04 -13.31
N LEU A 59 1.44 1.72 -12.79
CA LEU A 59 0.63 2.61 -11.96
C LEU A 59 0.62 2.07 -10.53
N LEU A 60 0.89 2.93 -9.56
CA LEU A 60 0.86 2.60 -8.14
C LEU A 60 -0.11 3.54 -7.43
N SER A 61 -1.17 2.97 -6.85
CA SER A 61 -2.10 3.66 -5.96
C SER A 61 -1.53 3.67 -4.55
N TYR A 62 -1.68 4.80 -3.84
CA TYR A 62 -1.18 4.96 -2.48
C TYR A 62 -1.91 6.08 -1.74
N ASN A 63 -1.87 6.12 -0.42
CA ASN A 63 -2.49 7.20 0.34
C ASN A 63 -1.49 7.91 1.29
N ASN A 64 -1.89 9.10 1.78
CA ASN A 64 -1.01 9.93 2.62
C ASN A 64 -0.88 9.44 4.07
N ASN A 65 -1.74 8.52 4.52
CA ASN A 65 -1.73 7.99 5.89
C ASN A 65 -0.93 6.70 6.01
N SER A 66 -0.41 6.20 4.88
CA SER A 66 0.35 4.95 4.82
C SER A 66 1.84 5.17 5.05
N TYR A 67 2.50 4.10 5.49
CA TYR A 67 3.96 4.03 5.56
C TYR A 67 4.51 3.21 4.37
N PRO A 68 5.59 3.62 3.71
CA PRO A 68 6.38 4.84 3.92
C PRO A 68 5.71 6.13 3.42
N SER A 69 6.27 7.31 3.76
CA SER A 69 5.76 8.59 3.25
C SER A 69 5.90 8.71 1.73
N LYS A 70 5.15 9.65 1.13
CA LYS A 70 5.23 9.94 -0.32
C LYS A 70 6.67 10.20 -0.78
N GLU A 71 7.43 10.96 -0.01
CA GLU A 71 8.82 11.33 -0.32
C GLU A 71 9.75 10.12 -0.35
N VAL A 72 9.60 9.24 0.65
CA VAL A 72 10.36 7.98 0.72
C VAL A 72 9.97 7.08 -0.44
N MET A 73 8.68 6.96 -0.74
CA MET A 73 8.16 6.19 -1.87
C MET A 73 8.75 6.70 -3.20
N LEU A 74 8.72 8.02 -3.42
CA LEU A 74 9.34 8.65 -4.60
C LEU A 74 10.84 8.37 -4.71
N SER A 75 11.56 8.45 -3.59
CA SER A 75 12.99 8.13 -3.56
C SER A 75 13.27 6.69 -3.99
N MET A 76 12.46 5.75 -3.50
CA MET A 76 12.58 4.33 -3.87
C MET A 76 12.27 4.09 -5.35
N ILE A 77 11.17 4.65 -5.85
CA ILE A 77 10.78 4.52 -7.27
C ILE A 77 11.88 5.05 -8.20
N ARG A 78 12.45 6.21 -7.88
CA ARG A 78 13.50 6.86 -8.70
C ARG A 78 14.79 6.06 -8.84
N LYS A 79 15.06 5.12 -7.94
CA LYS A 79 16.20 4.19 -8.07
C LYS A 79 16.01 3.16 -9.19
N HIS A 80 14.75 2.87 -9.54
CA HIS A 80 14.40 1.77 -10.42
C HIS A 80 13.74 2.22 -11.74
N ALA A 81 13.25 3.47 -11.80
CA ALA A 81 12.48 4.00 -12.93
C ALA A 81 13.18 5.17 -13.62
N LYS A 82 12.97 5.31 -14.93
CA LYS A 82 13.47 6.47 -15.71
C LYS A 82 12.74 7.75 -15.34
N SER A 83 11.43 7.66 -15.08
CA SER A 83 10.65 8.81 -14.65
C SER A 83 9.45 8.38 -13.81
N VAL A 84 9.03 9.27 -12.92
CA VAL A 84 7.81 9.12 -12.13
C VAL A 84 7.06 10.44 -12.09
N HIS A 85 5.76 10.39 -12.39
CA HIS A 85 4.83 11.50 -12.21
C HIS A 85 3.83 11.15 -11.12
N VAL A 86 3.49 12.11 -10.25
CA VAL A 86 2.55 11.88 -9.15
C VAL A 86 1.31 12.75 -9.35
N VAL A 87 0.16 12.10 -9.43
CA VAL A 87 -1.14 12.76 -9.35
C VAL A 87 -1.65 12.64 -7.93
N GLU A 88 -2.06 13.76 -7.36
CA GLU A 88 -2.59 13.83 -5.99
C GLU A 88 -4.06 14.24 -6.04
N ARG A 89 -4.91 13.54 -5.28
CA ARG A 89 -6.33 13.85 -5.17
C ARG A 89 -6.78 13.85 -3.71
N LYS A 90 -7.52 14.87 -3.31
CA LYS A 90 -8.23 14.86 -2.03
C LYS A 90 -9.37 13.86 -2.10
N MET A 91 -9.47 12.99 -1.09
CA MET A 91 -10.54 12.00 -0.97
C MET A 91 -11.30 12.19 0.33
N ASN A 92 -12.61 12.24 0.23
CA ASN A 92 -13.50 12.26 1.38
C ASN A 92 -14.09 10.85 1.54
N TYR A 93 -13.51 10.05 2.42
CA TYR A 93 -14.13 8.78 2.80
C TYR A 93 -15.28 9.03 3.77
N GLN A 94 -16.50 8.82 3.33
CA GLN A 94 -17.71 8.96 4.17
C GLN A 94 -18.15 7.65 4.83
N ILE A 95 -17.37 6.58 4.74
CA ILE A 95 -17.80 5.22 5.10
C ILE A 95 -18.00 5.04 6.62
N THR A 96 -17.44 5.88 7.47
CA THR A 96 -17.46 5.66 8.93
C THR A 96 -18.37 6.62 9.72
N GLY A 97 -19.16 7.47 9.08
CA GLY A 97 -20.08 8.39 9.77
C GLY A 97 -19.42 9.45 10.65
N LYS A 98 -18.13 9.39 10.90
CA LYS A 98 -17.36 10.45 11.54
C LYS A 98 -16.86 11.40 10.46
N ARG A 99 -17.16 12.69 10.62
CA ARG A 99 -16.52 13.77 9.86
C ARG A 99 -15.03 13.81 10.23
N GLU A 100 -14.26 12.88 9.68
CA GLU A 100 -12.81 13.01 9.74
C GLU A 100 -12.39 14.24 8.94
N LYS A 101 -11.50 15.02 9.53
CA LYS A 101 -10.96 16.23 8.92
C LYS A 101 -10.49 15.90 7.51
N ASN A 102 -10.81 16.73 6.55
CA ASN A 102 -10.52 16.70 5.10
C ASN A 102 -9.00 16.60 4.75
N THR A 103 -8.25 15.72 5.40
CA THR A 103 -6.81 15.57 5.25
C THR A 103 -6.41 14.35 4.42
N ASN A 104 -7.38 13.49 4.06
CA ASN A 104 -7.08 12.29 3.29
C ASN A 104 -6.77 12.63 1.84
N ARG A 105 -5.62 12.16 1.38
CA ARG A 105 -5.15 12.32 0.01
C ARG A 105 -4.76 10.99 -0.56
N GLU A 106 -5.10 10.77 -1.81
CA GLU A 106 -4.61 9.65 -2.59
C GLU A 106 -3.60 10.10 -3.62
N TYR A 107 -2.62 9.27 -3.83
CA TYR A 107 -1.56 9.43 -4.80
C TYR A 107 -1.65 8.35 -5.87
N LEU A 108 -1.50 8.76 -7.11
CA LEU A 108 -1.26 7.85 -8.21
C LEU A 108 0.15 8.13 -8.75
N PHE A 109 1.07 7.21 -8.54
CA PHE A 109 2.40 7.26 -9.14
C PHE A 109 2.32 6.63 -10.53
N ILE A 110 2.64 7.41 -11.54
CA ILE A 110 2.75 6.97 -12.94
C ILE A 110 4.22 6.78 -13.22
N ILE A 111 4.65 5.52 -13.28
CA ILE A 111 6.05 5.11 -13.37
C ILE A 111 6.34 4.69 -14.81
N LYS A 112 7.45 5.18 -15.38
CA LYS A 112 7.95 4.79 -16.69
C LYS A 112 9.38 4.25 -16.55
N ASN A 113 9.61 3.08 -17.11
CA ASN A 113 10.91 2.39 -17.13
C ASN A 113 11.53 2.41 -18.52
#